data_9122e9c607f60562d0b4e5a675f3c0d4
#
_entry.id   9122e9c607f60562d0b4e5a675f3c0d4
#
_cell.length_a   1.000
_cell.length_b   1.000
_cell.length_c   1.000
_cell.angle_alpha   90.00
_cell.angle_beta   90.00
_cell.angle_gamma   90.00
#
_symmetry.space_group_name_H-M   'P 1'
#
loop_
_entity.id
_entity.type
_entity.pdbx_description
1 polymer ?
#
loop_
_entity_poly.entity_id
_entity_poly.type
_entity_poly.pdbx_seq_one_letter_code
_entity_poly.pdbx_strand_id
1 'polypeptide(L)'
;MTARHFFLGPLALGTLLAAASPARAETFNCTLLTPEDVTGLLGGPVVEKQAGGACTWAATAGKKKVIASTMRATGAPAESAFAGARKNAARQAKGKVVDEQGMGDRAFTVQTEYGVALVAIKKGRLLQLQFWAEAPGTPQDVEAFRPVARKVLAAL
;
A
#
# COMPACT_ATOMS: atom_id res chain seq x y z
N MET A 1 -75.18 -17.38 -12.62
CA MET A 1 -73.78 -17.78 -12.81
C MET A 1 -72.92 -16.50 -12.81
N THR A 2 -72.33 -16.16 -11.66
CA THR A 2 -71.65 -14.87 -11.44
C THR A 2 -70.19 -15.13 -11.33
N ALA A 3 -69.37 -14.69 -12.32
CA ALA A 3 -67.92 -14.79 -12.36
C ALA A 3 -67.34 -13.67 -11.49
N ARG A 4 -66.52 -14.04 -10.45
CA ARG A 4 -65.73 -13.15 -9.63
C ARG A 4 -64.38 -12.98 -10.26
N HIS A 5 -64.03 -11.76 -10.68
CA HIS A 5 -62.66 -11.38 -11.10
C HIS A 5 -61.83 -11.07 -9.86
N PHE A 6 -60.77 -11.85 -9.66
CA PHE A 6 -59.72 -11.57 -8.70
C PHE A 6 -58.66 -10.65 -9.36
N PHE A 7 -58.56 -9.43 -8.86
CA PHE A 7 -57.47 -8.52 -9.20
C PHE A 7 -56.25 -8.85 -8.31
N LEU A 8 -55.21 -9.39 -8.90
CA LEU A 8 -53.90 -9.48 -8.30
C LEU A 8 -53.11 -8.20 -8.62
N GLY A 9 -52.87 -7.37 -7.62
CA GLY A 9 -52.04 -6.20 -7.73
C GLY A 9 -50.54 -6.60 -7.73
N PRO A 10 -49.67 -5.91 -8.49
CA PRO A 10 -48.24 -6.18 -8.52
C PRO A 10 -47.57 -5.63 -7.27
N LEU A 11 -46.96 -6.53 -6.48
CA LEU A 11 -46.00 -6.18 -5.42
C LEU A 11 -44.74 -5.60 -6.06
N ALA A 12 -44.57 -4.28 -5.93
CA ALA A 12 -43.30 -3.60 -6.29
C ALA A 12 -42.21 -3.94 -5.26
N LEU A 13 -41.35 -4.87 -5.62
CA LEU A 13 -40.12 -5.15 -4.87
C LEU A 13 -39.16 -3.99 -5.11
N GLY A 14 -39.12 -3.04 -4.17
CA GLY A 14 -38.12 -1.97 -4.14
C GLY A 14 -36.75 -2.55 -3.80
N THR A 15 -35.90 -2.76 -4.79
CA THR A 15 -34.46 -3.07 -4.62
C THR A 15 -33.76 -1.85 -4.08
N LEU A 16 -33.47 -1.82 -2.76
CA LEU A 16 -32.49 -0.91 -2.19
C LEU A 16 -31.09 -1.31 -2.73
N LEU A 17 -30.64 -0.65 -3.77
CA LEU A 17 -29.22 -0.63 -4.12
C LEU A 17 -28.47 0.16 -3.05
N ALA A 18 -27.93 -0.54 -2.05
CA ALA A 18 -26.93 0.02 -1.18
C ALA A 18 -25.71 0.38 -2.04
N ALA A 19 -25.57 1.66 -2.36
CA ALA A 19 -24.37 2.19 -3.02
C ALA A 19 -23.18 1.99 -2.09
N ALA A 20 -22.41 0.92 -2.29
CA ALA A 20 -21.12 0.74 -1.67
C ALA A 20 -20.23 1.88 -2.17
N SER A 21 -20.01 2.89 -1.34
CA SER A 21 -19.08 3.97 -1.62
C SER A 21 -17.70 3.35 -1.89
N PRO A 22 -17.06 3.62 -3.04
CA PRO A 22 -15.72 3.12 -3.29
C PRO A 22 -14.81 3.66 -2.18
N ALA A 23 -14.10 2.75 -1.51
CA ALA A 23 -13.09 3.11 -0.53
C ALA A 23 -12.07 4.01 -1.23
N ARG A 24 -12.16 5.33 -0.99
CA ARG A 24 -11.21 6.28 -1.56
C ARG A 24 -9.84 5.96 -0.98
N ALA A 25 -8.88 5.68 -1.86
CA ALA A 25 -7.47 5.64 -1.49
C ALA A 25 -7.13 6.98 -0.81
N GLU A 26 -6.66 6.91 0.43
CA GLU A 26 -6.23 8.10 1.16
C GLU A 26 -4.94 8.59 0.49
N THR A 27 -4.90 9.88 0.14
CA THR A 27 -3.69 10.48 -0.44
C THR A 27 -2.57 10.41 0.59
N PHE A 28 -1.43 9.84 0.21
CA PHE A 28 -0.25 9.84 1.06
C PHE A 28 0.26 11.27 1.24
N ASN A 29 0.56 11.64 2.48
CA ASN A 29 1.15 12.95 2.74
C ASN A 29 2.65 12.91 2.41
N CYS A 30 3.04 13.53 1.29
CA CYS A 30 4.43 13.52 0.83
C CYS A 30 5.39 14.22 1.78
N THR A 31 4.92 15.15 2.61
CA THR A 31 5.78 15.85 3.59
C THR A 31 6.32 14.96 4.71
N LEU A 32 5.87 13.70 4.80
CA LEU A 32 6.39 12.71 5.76
C LEU A 32 7.83 12.27 5.44
N LEU A 33 8.26 12.42 4.18
CA LEU A 33 9.63 12.20 3.74
C LEU A 33 10.10 13.43 2.98
N THR A 34 11.28 13.92 3.32
CA THR A 34 11.94 14.97 2.54
C THR A 34 12.89 14.37 1.50
N PRO A 35 13.28 15.12 0.46
CA PRO A 35 14.31 14.65 -0.48
C PRO A 35 15.58 14.17 0.21
N GLU A 36 16.01 14.84 1.30
CA GLU A 36 17.20 14.50 2.08
C GLU A 36 17.12 13.12 2.71
N ASP A 37 15.92 12.72 3.16
CA ASP A 37 15.69 11.41 3.81
C ASP A 37 15.97 10.24 2.86
N VAL A 38 15.79 10.46 1.57
CA VAL A 38 15.93 9.41 0.55
C VAL A 38 17.17 9.57 -0.32
N THR A 39 17.83 10.72 -0.26
CA THR A 39 19.04 11.02 -1.05
C THR A 39 20.15 9.97 -0.84
N GLY A 40 20.42 9.59 0.41
CA GLY A 40 21.42 8.56 0.74
C GLY A 40 21.06 7.20 0.14
N LEU A 41 19.80 6.81 0.19
CA LEU A 41 19.33 5.55 -0.39
C LEU A 41 19.35 5.57 -1.92
N LEU A 42 19.03 6.71 -2.53
CA LEU A 42 18.97 6.87 -3.99
C LEU A 42 20.32 7.19 -4.63
N GLY A 43 21.29 7.62 -3.82
CA GLY A 43 22.67 7.86 -4.25
C GLY A 43 22.87 9.21 -4.96
N GLY A 44 22.04 10.22 -4.70
CA GLY A 44 22.19 11.54 -5.28
C GLY A 44 20.96 12.42 -5.20
N PRO A 45 20.97 13.58 -5.86
CA PRO A 45 19.85 14.52 -5.86
C PRO A 45 18.54 13.88 -6.31
N VAL A 46 17.44 14.33 -5.72
CA VAL A 46 16.13 13.69 -5.82
C VAL A 46 15.08 14.68 -6.29
N VAL A 47 14.18 14.23 -7.15
CA VAL A 47 12.95 14.95 -7.54
C VAL A 47 11.75 14.23 -6.93
N GLU A 48 10.89 14.99 -6.26
CA GLU A 48 9.61 14.53 -5.73
C GLU A 48 8.50 14.72 -6.74
N LYS A 49 7.61 13.74 -6.84
CA LYS A 49 6.39 13.80 -7.63
C LYS A 49 5.24 13.14 -6.89
N GLN A 50 4.11 13.83 -6.82
CA GLN A 50 2.86 13.27 -6.30
C GLN A 50 1.92 12.92 -7.46
N ALA A 51 1.40 11.70 -7.47
CA ALA A 51 0.42 11.25 -8.46
C ALA A 51 -0.41 10.09 -7.91
N GLY A 52 -1.72 10.08 -8.19
CA GLY A 52 -2.60 8.95 -7.88
C GLY A 52 -2.67 8.57 -6.39
N GLY A 53 -2.47 9.52 -5.49
CA GLY A 53 -2.47 9.26 -4.04
C GLY A 53 -1.15 8.70 -3.50
N ALA A 54 -0.12 8.58 -4.33
CA ALA A 54 1.21 8.14 -3.96
C ALA A 54 2.24 9.26 -4.13
N CYS A 55 3.32 9.19 -3.37
CA CYS A 55 4.50 10.03 -3.53
C CYS A 55 5.64 9.21 -4.12
N THR A 56 6.38 9.81 -5.02
CA THR A 56 7.56 9.21 -5.64
C THR A 56 8.72 10.17 -5.52
N TRP A 57 9.82 9.70 -4.96
CA TRP A 57 11.12 10.38 -4.96
C TRP A 57 12.04 9.63 -5.92
N ALA A 58 12.46 10.28 -6.96
CA ALA A 58 13.30 9.68 -8.00
C ALA A 58 14.66 10.33 -8.03
N ALA A 59 15.72 9.53 -8.13
CA ALA A 59 17.06 10.06 -8.39
C ALA A 59 17.09 10.81 -9.74
N THR A 60 17.73 11.96 -9.77
CA THR A 60 17.90 12.75 -11.00
C THR A 60 18.85 12.07 -12.00
N ALA A 61 19.76 11.24 -11.48
CA ALA A 61 20.63 10.40 -12.29
C ALA A 61 20.30 8.92 -12.03
N GLY A 62 20.12 8.15 -13.10
CA GLY A 62 19.73 6.75 -13.00
C GLY A 62 18.22 6.54 -12.84
N LYS A 63 17.83 5.34 -12.42
CA LYS A 63 16.41 4.93 -12.38
C LYS A 63 15.91 4.54 -10.99
N LYS A 64 16.73 4.75 -9.94
CA LYS A 64 16.32 4.46 -8.57
C LYS A 64 15.21 5.40 -8.11
N LYS A 65 14.26 4.88 -7.39
CA LYS A 65 13.17 5.66 -6.81
C LYS A 65 12.60 5.03 -5.53
N VAL A 66 12.05 5.88 -4.66
CA VAL A 66 11.20 5.47 -3.55
C VAL A 66 9.76 5.83 -3.88
N ILE A 67 8.85 4.92 -3.67
CA ILE A 67 7.41 5.12 -3.85
C ILE A 67 6.75 4.83 -2.51
N ALA A 68 5.93 5.76 -2.03
CA ALA A 68 5.14 5.59 -0.83
C ALA A 68 3.66 5.79 -1.13
N SER A 69 2.82 4.91 -0.63
CA SER A 69 1.37 5.03 -0.71
C SER A 69 0.72 4.47 0.55
N THR A 70 -0.39 5.07 0.94
CA THR A 70 -1.26 4.52 1.99
C THR A 70 -2.60 4.16 1.39
N MET A 71 -3.13 3.01 1.80
CA MET A 71 -4.51 2.66 1.55
C MET A 71 -5.26 2.73 2.88
N ARG A 72 -6.31 3.54 2.94
CA ARG A 72 -7.20 3.50 4.08
C ARG A 72 -8.04 2.23 3.99
N ALA A 73 -7.59 1.21 4.69
CA ALA A 73 -8.41 0.06 4.97
C ALA A 73 -8.71 0.11 6.47
N THR A 74 -9.93 0.40 6.84
CA THR A 74 -10.35 0.41 8.25
C THR A 74 -10.73 -1.01 8.68
N GLY A 75 -10.08 -1.51 9.73
CA GLY A 75 -10.44 -2.80 10.34
C GLY A 75 -10.10 -4.03 9.50
N ALA A 76 -11.04 -4.95 9.39
CA ALA A 76 -10.86 -6.24 8.69
C ALA A 76 -10.32 -6.13 7.26
N PRO A 77 -10.66 -5.12 6.43
CA PRO A 77 -10.06 -4.95 5.11
C PRO A 77 -8.55 -4.75 5.12
N ALA A 78 -7.97 -4.03 6.11
CA ALA A 78 -6.52 -3.82 6.19
C ALA A 78 -5.78 -5.11 6.50
N GLU A 79 -6.28 -5.88 7.47
CA GLU A 79 -5.72 -7.18 7.83
C GLU A 79 -5.80 -8.18 6.66
N SER A 80 -6.94 -8.23 5.99
CA SER A 80 -7.13 -9.08 4.81
C SER A 80 -6.19 -8.68 3.67
N ALA A 81 -6.05 -7.38 3.40
CA ALA A 81 -5.15 -6.86 2.37
C ALA A 81 -3.68 -7.15 2.71
N PHE A 82 -3.27 -6.98 3.98
CA PHE A 82 -1.94 -7.31 4.46
C PHE A 82 -1.64 -8.81 4.29
N ALA A 83 -2.55 -9.67 4.73
CA ALA A 83 -2.40 -11.12 4.60
C ALA A 83 -2.31 -11.55 3.12
N GLY A 84 -3.14 -10.95 2.27
CA GLY A 84 -3.10 -11.17 0.81
C GLY A 84 -1.78 -10.73 0.20
N ALA A 85 -1.30 -9.53 0.54
CA ALA A 85 -0.01 -9.00 0.08
C ALA A 85 1.15 -9.90 0.51
N ARG A 86 1.17 -10.34 1.78
CA ARG A 86 2.21 -11.24 2.30
C ARG A 86 2.20 -12.60 1.59
N LYS A 87 1.02 -13.19 1.36
CA LYS A 87 0.87 -14.45 0.61
C LYS A 87 1.35 -14.32 -0.83
N ASN A 88 1.04 -13.21 -1.50
CA ASN A 88 1.50 -12.94 -2.86
C ASN A 88 3.02 -12.74 -2.91
N ALA A 89 3.57 -11.95 -1.98
CA ALA A 89 5.01 -11.73 -1.85
C ALA A 89 5.77 -13.05 -1.64
N ALA A 90 5.30 -13.93 -0.75
CA ALA A 90 5.90 -15.23 -0.51
C ALA A 90 5.95 -16.12 -1.76
N ARG A 91 4.91 -16.04 -2.61
CA ARG A 91 4.88 -16.81 -3.88
C ARG A 91 5.84 -16.25 -4.93
N GLN A 92 5.95 -14.92 -5.02
CA GLN A 92 6.76 -14.26 -6.06
C GLN A 92 8.23 -14.16 -5.68
N ALA A 93 8.53 -13.93 -4.43
CA ALA A 93 9.89 -13.65 -3.96
C ALA A 93 10.69 -14.90 -3.54
N LYS A 94 10.20 -16.10 -3.83
CA LYS A 94 10.91 -17.37 -3.53
C LYS A 94 11.44 -17.44 -2.09
N GLY A 95 10.64 -16.99 -1.11
CA GLY A 95 10.98 -17.08 0.30
C GLY A 95 11.78 -15.88 0.86
N LYS A 96 12.04 -14.84 0.09
CA LYS A 96 12.73 -13.63 0.56
C LYS A 96 11.77 -12.63 1.24
N VAL A 97 10.80 -13.12 2.00
CA VAL A 97 9.88 -12.31 2.82
C VAL A 97 10.31 -12.41 4.27
N VAL A 98 10.52 -11.27 4.91
CA VAL A 98 10.98 -11.20 6.30
C VAL A 98 9.98 -10.38 7.10
N ASP A 99 9.50 -10.93 8.21
CA ASP A 99 8.65 -10.18 9.14
C ASP A 99 9.51 -9.18 9.92
N GLU A 100 9.08 -7.92 9.96
CA GLU A 100 9.81 -6.82 10.59
C GLU A 100 9.25 -6.54 11.98
N GLN A 101 10.16 -6.48 12.96
CA GLN A 101 9.83 -6.13 14.34
C GLN A 101 9.91 -4.61 14.57
N GLY A 102 8.97 -4.06 15.34
CA GLY A 102 8.98 -2.64 15.70
C GLY A 102 8.67 -1.68 14.55
N MET A 103 8.08 -2.18 13.48
CA MET A 103 7.61 -1.38 12.34
C MET A 103 6.09 -1.44 12.23
N GLY A 104 5.41 -0.44 12.83
CA GLY A 104 3.94 -0.44 12.91
C GLY A 104 3.40 -1.52 13.85
N ASP A 105 2.14 -1.88 13.64
CA ASP A 105 1.46 -2.95 14.37
C ASP A 105 1.87 -4.32 13.80
N ARG A 106 2.05 -4.38 12.49
CA ARG A 106 2.58 -5.52 11.72
C ARG A 106 3.31 -5.01 10.49
N ALA A 107 4.41 -5.65 10.12
CA ALA A 107 5.12 -5.33 8.88
C ALA A 107 5.88 -6.54 8.35
N PHE A 108 6.12 -6.53 7.06
CA PHE A 108 7.09 -7.40 6.41
C PHE A 108 7.83 -6.65 5.30
N THR A 109 9.07 -7.05 5.05
CA THR A 109 9.81 -6.67 3.86
C THR A 109 9.89 -7.83 2.88
N VAL A 110 10.06 -7.52 1.61
CA VAL A 110 10.29 -8.47 0.55
C VAL A 110 11.33 -7.95 -0.42
N GLN A 111 12.33 -8.78 -0.71
CA GLN A 111 13.26 -8.54 -1.80
C GLN A 111 12.61 -8.94 -3.11
N THR A 112 12.56 -8.03 -4.07
CA THR A 112 11.96 -8.22 -5.39
C THR A 112 13.02 -8.24 -6.48
N GLU A 113 12.64 -8.54 -7.70
CA GLU A 113 13.54 -8.44 -8.87
C GLU A 113 13.99 -7.00 -9.16
N TYR A 114 13.30 -6.01 -8.57
CA TYR A 114 13.53 -4.58 -8.83
C TYR A 114 13.74 -3.78 -7.54
N GLY A 115 14.26 -4.40 -6.48
CA GLY A 115 14.56 -3.72 -5.24
C GLY A 115 13.88 -4.34 -4.01
N VAL A 116 13.37 -3.49 -3.12
CA VAL A 116 12.78 -3.88 -1.84
C VAL A 116 11.40 -3.24 -1.68
N ALA A 117 10.44 -4.01 -1.19
CA ALA A 117 9.16 -3.48 -0.76
C ALA A 117 8.94 -3.76 0.73
N LEU A 118 8.29 -2.81 1.41
CA LEU A 118 7.77 -2.96 2.77
C LEU A 118 6.27 -2.76 2.73
N VAL A 119 5.56 -3.65 3.40
CA VAL A 119 4.12 -3.51 3.66
C VAL A 119 3.92 -3.51 5.17
N ALA A 120 3.20 -2.53 5.69
CA ALA A 120 2.96 -2.41 7.11
C ALA A 120 1.51 -2.00 7.40
N ILE A 121 1.02 -2.41 8.57
CA ILE A 121 -0.19 -1.87 9.18
C ILE A 121 0.22 -1.01 10.35
N LYS A 122 -0.35 0.19 10.44
CA LYS A 122 -0.27 1.03 11.63
C LYS A 122 -1.58 1.77 11.86
N LYS A 123 -2.13 1.65 13.06
CA LYS A 123 -3.41 2.27 13.46
C LYS A 123 -4.54 1.99 12.44
N GLY A 124 -4.62 0.74 11.95
CA GLY A 124 -5.61 0.31 10.96
C GLY A 124 -5.39 0.84 9.53
N ARG A 125 -4.26 1.47 9.24
CA ARG A 125 -3.86 1.92 7.91
C ARG A 125 -2.86 0.95 7.31
N LEU A 126 -3.05 0.62 6.03
CA LEU A 126 -2.09 -0.15 5.26
C LEU A 126 -1.15 0.82 4.54
N LEU A 127 0.15 0.69 4.82
CA LEU A 127 1.22 1.40 4.16
C LEU A 127 1.94 0.46 3.22
N GLN A 128 2.24 0.93 2.02
CA GLN A 128 3.18 0.30 1.11
C GLN A 128 4.29 1.29 0.77
N LEU A 129 5.52 0.89 1.05
CA LEU A 129 6.74 1.58 0.66
C LEU A 129 7.54 0.68 -0.28
N GLN A 130 8.08 1.24 -1.34
CA GLN A 130 8.90 0.52 -2.29
C GLN A 130 10.15 1.31 -2.63
N PHE A 131 11.32 0.72 -2.40
CA PHE A 131 12.57 1.12 -3.01
C PHE A 131 12.71 0.34 -4.32
N TRP A 132 12.66 1.04 -5.42
CA TRP A 132 12.77 0.47 -6.75
C TRP A 132 14.17 0.74 -7.32
N ALA A 133 14.80 -0.31 -7.83
CA ALA A 133 16.08 -0.28 -8.54
C ALA A 133 15.98 -1.19 -9.78
N GLU A 134 16.91 -1.06 -10.73
CA GLU A 134 16.95 -1.96 -11.89
C GLU A 134 17.69 -3.27 -11.61
N ALA A 135 17.80 -3.65 -10.37
CA ALA A 135 18.49 -4.86 -9.92
C ALA A 135 17.68 -5.53 -8.80
N PRO A 136 17.85 -6.83 -8.60
CA PRO A 136 17.24 -7.53 -7.47
C PRO A 136 17.65 -6.92 -6.13
N GLY A 137 16.67 -6.79 -5.24
CA GLY A 137 16.91 -6.27 -3.90
C GLY A 137 17.86 -7.17 -3.11
N THR A 138 18.76 -6.56 -2.37
CA THR A 138 19.75 -7.22 -1.52
C THR A 138 19.41 -7.04 -0.04
N PRO A 139 19.99 -7.83 0.87
CA PRO A 139 19.86 -7.58 2.31
C PRO A 139 20.37 -6.18 2.71
N GLN A 140 21.41 -5.66 2.05
CA GLN A 140 21.93 -4.32 2.27
C GLN A 140 20.90 -3.24 1.88
N ASP A 141 20.15 -3.44 0.80
CA ASP A 141 19.07 -2.53 0.42
C ASP A 141 17.96 -2.53 1.46
N VAL A 142 17.62 -3.68 2.06
CA VAL A 142 16.66 -3.77 3.16
C VAL A 142 17.13 -2.95 4.37
N GLU A 143 18.41 -3.11 4.77
CA GLU A 143 18.97 -2.35 5.89
C GLU A 143 18.98 -0.83 5.61
N ALA A 144 19.38 -0.42 4.40
CA ALA A 144 19.39 0.98 4.00
C ALA A 144 17.96 1.57 3.90
N PHE A 145 16.97 0.75 3.59
CA PHE A 145 15.57 1.18 3.46
C PHE A 145 14.82 1.31 4.80
N ARG A 146 15.23 0.54 5.83
CA ARG A 146 14.57 0.54 7.14
C ARG A 146 14.46 1.91 7.81
N PRO A 147 15.49 2.78 7.83
CA PRO A 147 15.35 4.11 8.41
C PRO A 147 14.26 4.96 7.76
N VAL A 148 14.16 4.91 6.43
CA VAL A 148 13.12 5.61 5.66
C VAL A 148 11.74 5.09 6.06
N ALA A 149 11.57 3.78 6.12
CA ALA A 149 10.32 3.14 6.51
C ALA A 149 9.91 3.50 7.95
N ARG A 150 10.86 3.48 8.90
CA ARG A 150 10.61 3.86 10.29
C ARG A 150 10.17 5.31 10.42
N LYS A 151 10.78 6.23 9.68
CA LYS A 151 10.40 7.65 9.69
C LYS A 151 8.96 7.84 9.25
N VAL A 152 8.55 7.23 8.14
CA VAL A 152 7.16 7.29 7.67
C VAL A 152 6.20 6.70 8.69
N LEU A 153 6.51 5.51 9.22
CA LEU A 153 5.66 4.83 10.20
C LEU A 153 5.56 5.60 11.52
N ALA A 154 6.58 6.33 11.94
CA ALA A 154 6.55 7.15 13.15
C ALA A 154 5.59 8.33 13.02
N ALA A 155 5.42 8.86 11.82
CA ALA A 155 4.58 10.01 11.53
C ALA A 155 3.09 9.67 11.24
N LEU A 156 2.74 8.37 11.11
CA LEU A 156 1.37 7.88 10.97
C LEU A 156 0.74 7.56 12.32
#